data_f228f7550b16e0b40dfd20e911b2c530
#
_entry.id   f228f7550b16e0b40dfd20e911b2c530
#
_cell.length_a   1.000
_cell.length_b   1.000
_cell.length_c   1.000
_cell.angle_alpha   90.00
_cell.angle_beta   90.00
_cell.angle_gamma   90.00
#
_symmetry.space_group_name_H-M   'P 1'
#
loop_
_entity.id
_entity.type
_entity.pdbx_description
1 polymer ?
#
loop_
_entity_poly.entity_id
_entity_poly.type
_entity_poly.pdbx_seq_one_letter_code
_entity_poly.pdbx_strand_id
1 'polypeptide(L)'
;MVLSYRKHLQAAGEAAVREAFPNATIVRPAALVGIEDRLFNEYARLAKLVPVVLADRGEARMQPVYVRDVATAIVEALKDRATYGKDIELAGPAVFTCVHALYCR
;
A
#
# COMPACT_ATOMS: atom_id res chain seq x y z
N MET A 1 0.36 17.87 -1.89
CA MET A 1 -0.71 18.28 -0.96
C MET A 1 -1.70 17.15 -0.65
N VAL A 2 -2.26 16.47 -1.65
CA VAL A 2 -3.23 15.36 -1.45
C VAL A 2 -2.64 14.17 -0.70
N LEU A 3 -1.40 13.78 -0.98
CA LEU A 3 -0.70 12.67 -0.29
C LEU A 3 -0.41 12.98 1.19
N SER A 4 -0.10 14.23 1.52
CA SER A 4 0.12 14.66 2.91
C SER A 4 -1.17 14.61 3.71
N TYR A 5 -2.27 15.06 3.13
CA TYR A 5 -3.58 15.03 3.77
C TYR A 5 -4.05 13.59 4.05
N ARG A 6 -3.85 12.67 3.10
CA ARG A 6 -4.16 11.25 3.30
C ARG A 6 -3.34 10.63 4.43
N LYS A 7 -2.06 10.95 4.53
CA LYS A 7 -1.20 10.46 5.63
C LYS A 7 -1.68 10.96 6.99
N HIS A 8 -2.08 12.23 7.08
CA HIS A 8 -2.60 12.78 8.33
C HIS A 8 -3.94 12.15 8.75
N LEU A 9 -4.85 11.95 7.82
CA LEU A 9 -6.12 11.25 8.09
C LEU A 9 -5.91 9.81 8.52
N GLN A 10 -4.97 9.11 7.90
CA GLN A 10 -4.64 7.74 8.25
C GLN A 10 -4.04 7.67 9.66
N ALA A 11 -3.10 8.54 9.99
CA ALA A 11 -2.49 8.60 11.32
C ALA A 11 -3.53 8.93 12.41
N ALA A 12 -4.44 9.85 12.16
CA ALA A 12 -5.53 10.18 13.08
C ALA A 12 -6.49 9.00 13.27
N GLY A 13 -6.82 8.28 12.20
CA GLY A 13 -7.63 7.07 12.25
C GLY A 13 -6.98 5.95 13.05
N GLU A 14 -5.69 5.72 12.87
CA GLU A 14 -4.94 4.73 13.64
C GLU A 14 -4.88 5.09 15.13
N ALA A 15 -4.68 6.36 15.47
CA ALA A 15 -4.69 6.83 16.85
C ALA A 15 -6.05 6.61 17.51
N ALA A 16 -7.14 6.92 16.83
CA ALA A 16 -8.50 6.70 17.31
C ALA A 16 -8.81 5.21 17.54
N VAL A 17 -8.36 4.34 16.63
CA VAL A 17 -8.50 2.88 16.79
C VAL A 17 -7.73 2.39 18.01
N ARG A 18 -6.49 2.85 18.22
CA ARG A 18 -5.69 2.47 19.40
C ARG A 18 -6.29 2.93 20.71
N GLU A 19 -6.87 4.13 20.73
CA GLU A 19 -7.55 4.65 21.91
C GLU A 19 -8.79 3.81 22.25
N ALA A 20 -9.60 3.47 21.25
CA ALA A 20 -10.80 2.67 21.43
C ALA A 20 -10.50 1.17 21.70
N PHE A 21 -9.46 0.64 21.10
CA PHE A 21 -9.07 -0.77 21.19
C PHE A 21 -7.55 -0.94 21.23
N PRO A 22 -6.92 -0.90 22.44
CA PRO A 22 -5.45 -0.93 22.58
C PRO A 22 -4.76 -2.18 22.01
N ASN A 23 -5.47 -3.29 21.93
CA ASN A 23 -4.95 -4.55 21.39
C ASN A 23 -5.12 -4.69 19.87
N ALA A 24 -5.59 -3.65 19.19
CA ALA A 24 -5.74 -3.68 17.74
C ALA A 24 -4.37 -3.82 17.05
N THR A 25 -4.30 -4.74 16.12
CA THR A 25 -3.17 -4.89 15.22
C THR A 25 -3.38 -3.98 14.01
N ILE A 26 -2.44 -3.11 13.73
CA ILE A 26 -2.51 -2.19 12.60
C ILE A 26 -1.63 -2.73 11.49
N VAL A 27 -2.23 -3.04 10.36
CA VAL A 27 -1.54 -3.52 9.16
C VAL A 27 -1.43 -2.38 8.15
N ARG A 28 -0.21 -2.06 7.75
CA ARG A 28 0.09 -1.01 6.76
C ARG A 28 0.70 -1.65 5.52
N PRO A 29 -0.10 -2.07 4.54
CA PRO A 29 0.43 -2.58 3.30
C PRO A 29 0.99 -1.45 2.44
N ALA A 30 2.03 -1.75 1.68
CA ALA A 30 2.49 -0.92 0.57
C ALA A 30 1.47 -0.93 -0.59
N ALA A 31 1.82 -0.36 -1.74
CA ALA A 31 0.94 -0.39 -2.90
C ALA A 31 0.55 -1.83 -3.25
N LEU A 32 -0.75 -2.11 -3.23
CA LEU A 32 -1.29 -3.43 -3.52
C LEU A 32 -1.30 -3.68 -5.03
N VAL A 33 -0.83 -4.84 -5.45
CA VAL A 33 -0.91 -5.31 -6.84
C VAL A 33 -1.74 -6.59 -6.91
N GLY A 34 -2.55 -6.69 -7.97
CA GLY A 34 -3.40 -7.83 -8.22
C GLY A 34 -4.21 -7.62 -9.49
N ILE A 35 -4.97 -8.64 -9.89
CA ILE A 35 -5.82 -8.58 -11.10
C ILE A 35 -6.87 -7.47 -10.99
N GLU A 36 -7.32 -7.18 -9.76
CA GLU A 36 -8.38 -6.22 -9.45
C GLU A 36 -7.84 -4.89 -8.90
N ASP A 37 -6.52 -4.65 -8.96
CA ASP A 37 -5.98 -3.41 -8.45
C ASP A 37 -6.45 -2.22 -9.32
N ARG A 38 -6.84 -1.14 -8.64
CA ARG A 38 -7.29 0.09 -9.29
C ARG A 38 -6.11 0.98 -9.70
N LEU A 39 -5.09 1.03 -8.88
CA LEU A 39 -4.01 1.99 -9.03
C LEU A 39 -3.23 1.75 -10.33
N PHE A 40 -2.71 0.55 -10.52
CA PHE A 40 -1.93 0.20 -11.70
C PHE A 40 -2.79 0.12 -12.97
N ASN A 41 -4.03 -0.34 -12.86
CA ASN A 41 -4.95 -0.37 -13.99
C ASN A 41 -5.33 1.04 -14.45
N GLU A 42 -5.54 1.99 -13.55
CA GLU A 42 -5.79 3.39 -13.91
C GLU A 42 -4.55 4.06 -14.49
N TYR A 43 -3.38 3.83 -13.92
CA TYR A 43 -2.13 4.34 -14.51
C TYR A 43 -1.87 3.77 -15.90
N ALA A 44 -2.15 2.48 -16.13
CA ALA A 44 -2.00 1.86 -17.44
C ALA A 44 -3.00 2.45 -18.47
N ARG A 45 -4.20 2.81 -18.05
CA ARG A 45 -5.18 3.51 -18.90
C ARG A 45 -4.73 4.94 -19.23
N LEU A 46 -4.28 5.69 -18.23
CA LEU A 46 -3.80 7.05 -18.39
C LEU A 46 -2.53 7.11 -19.25
N ALA A 47 -1.62 6.18 -19.11
CA ALA A 47 -0.40 6.10 -19.90
C ALA A 47 -0.67 5.87 -21.40
N LYS A 48 -1.81 5.29 -21.75
CA LYS A 48 -2.25 5.18 -23.15
C LYS A 48 -2.81 6.46 -23.74
N LEU A 49 -3.33 7.35 -22.89
CA LEU A 49 -3.99 8.59 -23.28
C LEU A 49 -3.07 9.81 -23.19
N VAL A 50 -2.16 9.80 -22.22
CA VAL A 50 -1.25 10.92 -21.95
C VAL A 50 0.15 10.37 -21.71
N PRO A 51 1.12 10.62 -22.59
CA PRO A 51 2.44 10.02 -22.50
C PRO A 51 3.30 10.48 -21.30
N VAL A 52 2.83 11.42 -20.49
CA VAL A 52 3.59 11.91 -19.34
C VAL A 52 2.67 12.30 -18.17
N VAL A 53 2.20 11.32 -17.40
CA VAL A 53 1.77 11.61 -16.03
C VAL A 53 2.66 10.81 -15.07
N LEU A 54 3.84 11.34 -14.83
CA LEU A 54 4.78 10.74 -13.90
C LEU A 54 4.82 11.62 -12.64
N ALA A 55 4.26 11.11 -11.55
CA ALA A 55 4.53 11.69 -10.25
C ALA A 55 6.04 11.69 -10.01
N ASP A 56 6.58 12.82 -9.62
CA ASP A 56 8.00 12.98 -9.31
C ASP A 56 8.95 12.52 -10.44
N ARG A 57 8.66 12.91 -11.69
CA ARG A 57 9.42 12.52 -12.89
C ARG A 57 9.57 10.99 -13.09
N GLY A 58 8.73 10.20 -12.41
CA GLY A 58 8.80 8.75 -12.44
C GLY A 58 9.88 8.14 -11.54
N GLU A 59 10.59 8.94 -10.77
CA GLU A 59 11.63 8.48 -9.85
C GLU A 59 11.10 8.02 -8.49
N ALA A 60 9.82 8.29 -8.20
CA ALA A 60 9.17 7.82 -6.98
C ALA A 60 9.32 6.31 -6.85
N ARG A 61 9.87 5.88 -5.73
CA ARG A 61 10.09 4.48 -5.41
C ARG A 61 8.87 3.89 -4.75
N MET A 62 8.52 2.68 -5.14
CA MET A 62 7.46 1.89 -4.53
C MET A 62 7.91 0.46 -4.34
N GLN A 63 7.35 -0.19 -3.36
CA GLN A 63 7.61 -1.60 -3.05
C GLN A 63 6.27 -2.35 -3.04
N PRO A 64 5.70 -2.61 -4.24
CA PRO A 64 4.36 -3.19 -4.34
C PRO A 64 4.32 -4.58 -3.74
N VAL A 65 3.22 -4.90 -3.08
CA VAL A 65 2.95 -6.18 -2.45
C VAL A 65 1.74 -6.84 -3.11
N TYR A 66 1.83 -8.13 -3.35
CA TYR A 66 0.75 -8.91 -3.94
C TYR A 66 -0.42 -9.04 -2.96
N VAL A 67 -1.62 -8.75 -3.43
CA VAL A 67 -2.83 -8.71 -2.58
C VAL A 67 -3.09 -10.02 -1.83
N ARG A 68 -2.81 -11.16 -2.45
CA ARG A 68 -2.97 -12.47 -1.80
C ARG A 68 -1.97 -12.68 -0.65
N ASP A 69 -0.76 -12.18 -0.78
CA ASP A 69 0.24 -12.25 0.29
C ASP A 69 -0.19 -11.42 1.48
N VAL A 70 -0.78 -10.25 1.24
CA VAL A 70 -1.37 -9.42 2.31
C VAL A 70 -2.53 -10.15 2.97
N ALA A 71 -3.43 -10.75 2.21
CA ALA A 71 -4.54 -11.53 2.75
C ALA A 71 -4.06 -12.70 3.61
N THR A 72 -3.04 -13.43 3.16
CA THR A 72 -2.41 -14.50 3.93
C THR A 72 -1.80 -13.99 5.22
N ALA A 73 -1.06 -12.88 5.16
CA ALA A 73 -0.47 -12.27 6.34
C ALA A 73 -1.52 -11.82 7.37
N ILE A 74 -2.64 -11.28 6.92
CA ILE A 74 -3.76 -10.91 7.81
C ILE A 74 -4.36 -12.15 8.47
N VAL A 75 -4.59 -13.21 7.73
CA VAL A 75 -5.11 -14.47 8.28
C VAL A 75 -4.16 -15.05 9.33
N GLU A 76 -2.86 -15.06 9.07
CA GLU A 76 -1.86 -15.54 10.03
C GLU A 76 -1.79 -14.62 11.27
N ALA A 77 -1.88 -13.30 11.10
CA ALA A 77 -1.91 -12.35 12.20
C ALA A 77 -3.14 -12.55 13.12
N LEU A 78 -4.27 -12.92 12.56
CA LEU A 78 -5.48 -13.24 13.34
C LEU A 78 -5.32 -14.48 14.23
N LYS A 79 -4.49 -15.42 13.81
CA LYS A 79 -4.23 -16.66 14.56
C LYS A 79 -3.15 -16.49 15.63
N ASP A 80 -2.26 -15.52 15.47
CA ASP A 80 -1.10 -15.33 16.33
C ASP A 80 -1.33 -14.18 17.33
N ARG A 81 -1.49 -14.52 18.59
CA ARG A 81 -1.66 -13.55 19.68
C ARG A 81 -0.43 -12.64 19.87
N ALA A 82 0.74 -13.06 19.42
CA ALA A 82 1.96 -12.25 19.49
C ALA A 82 1.89 -10.98 18.61
N THR A 83 0.99 -10.94 17.65
CA THR A 83 0.76 -9.77 16.79
C THR A 83 -0.17 -8.71 17.39
N TYR A 84 -0.87 -9.03 18.46
CA TYR A 84 -1.85 -8.14 19.07
C TYR A 84 -1.19 -6.86 19.60
N GLY A 85 -1.81 -5.73 19.29
CA GLY A 85 -1.32 -4.42 19.68
C GLY A 85 -0.08 -3.94 18.91
N LYS A 86 0.32 -4.63 17.85
CA LYS A 86 1.50 -4.30 17.04
C LYS A 86 1.15 -3.63 15.72
N ASP A 87 2.12 -2.91 15.19
CA ASP A 87 2.10 -2.38 13.83
C ASP A 87 2.86 -3.32 12.91
N ILE A 88 2.24 -3.70 11.82
CA ILE A 88 2.82 -4.59 10.83
C ILE A 88 2.86 -3.86 9.49
N GLU A 89 4.07 -3.63 8.98
CA GLU A 89 4.27 -3.10 7.63
C GLU A 89 4.49 -4.25 6.66
N LEU A 90 3.71 -4.27 5.58
CA LEU A 90 3.80 -5.28 4.54
C LEU A 90 4.25 -4.64 3.24
N ALA A 91 5.41 -5.03 2.77
CA ALA A 91 5.99 -4.58 1.51
C ALA A 91 6.36 -5.77 0.64
N GLY A 92 6.41 -5.56 -0.67
CA GLY A 92 6.81 -6.59 -1.60
C GLY A 92 8.32 -6.87 -1.60
N PRO A 93 8.78 -7.88 -2.32
CA PRO A 93 10.18 -8.33 -2.30
C PRO A 93 11.14 -7.41 -3.05
N ALA A 94 10.64 -6.52 -3.91
CA ALA A 94 11.46 -5.66 -4.75
C ALA A 94 10.97 -4.21 -4.75
N VAL A 95 11.93 -3.29 -4.86
CA VAL A 95 11.68 -1.85 -5.00
C VAL A 95 11.67 -1.49 -6.49
N PHE A 96 10.62 -0.81 -6.94
CA PHE A 96 10.47 -0.33 -8.31
C PHE A 96 10.33 1.18 -8.33
N THR A 97 10.78 1.80 -9.41
CA THR A 97 10.37 3.16 -9.74
C THR A 97 9.02 3.15 -10.45
N CYS A 98 8.28 4.24 -10.40
CA CYS A 98 7.00 4.36 -11.11
C CYS A 98 7.13 4.06 -12.61
N VAL A 99 8.21 4.53 -13.25
CA VAL A 99 8.51 4.22 -14.65
C VAL A 99 8.68 2.72 -14.86
N HIS A 100 9.47 2.07 -14.04
CA HIS A 100 9.73 0.63 -14.15
C HIS A 100 8.45 -0.20 -13.98
N ALA A 101 7.62 0.17 -13.01
CA ALA A 101 6.36 -0.50 -12.76
C ALA A 101 5.37 -0.40 -13.94
N LEU A 102 5.41 0.70 -14.70
CA LEU A 102 4.58 0.87 -15.89
C LEU A 102 5.08 0.07 -17.10
N TYR A 103 6.39 -0.11 -17.24
CA TYR A 103 6.98 -0.85 -18.35
C TYR A 103 7.02 -2.37 -18.15
N CYS A 104 6.98 -2.86 -16.91
CA CYS A 104 7.00 -4.30 -16.61
C CYS A 104 5.61 -4.98 -16.74
N ARG A 105 4.64 -4.25 -17.24
CA ARG A 105 3.31 -4.74 -17.54
C ARG A 105 3.10 -4.88 -19.03
#